data_c379c6e176f682ef84bc0b31880ab3d7
#
_entry.id   c379c6e176f682ef84bc0b31880ab3d7
#
_cell.length_a   1.000
_cell.length_b   1.000
_cell.length_c   1.000
_cell.angle_alpha   90.00
_cell.angle_beta   90.00
_cell.angle_gamma   90.00
#
_symmetry.space_group_name_H-M   'P 1'
#
loop_
_entity.id
_entity.type
_entity.pdbx_description
1 polymer ?
#
loop_
_entity_poly.entity_id
_entity_poly.type
_entity_poly.pdbx_seq_one_letter_code
_entity_poly.pdbx_strand_id
1 'polypeptide(L)'
;MSAGVRTALTILLAAVIGAGGGIFAVLWLQDSSSGPVERPGFTLETLDGGPRSIDEWDGQVIVLNFWATWCSPCREEIPLFSRLHNAYVDQGVQFLGVAIDDPEAIRGFLDAVTMDYPSFYGMEGAIDVAAAYGNPRGTL
;
A
#
# COMPACT_ATOMS: atom_id res chain seq x y z
N MET A 1 -41.70 22.86 -41.14
CA MET A 1 -40.58 21.92 -40.95
C MET A 1 -40.84 20.66 -41.75
N SER A 2 -39.99 20.35 -42.72
CA SER A 2 -40.17 19.17 -43.59
C SER A 2 -39.98 17.88 -42.77
N ALA A 3 -40.67 16.80 -43.20
CA ALA A 3 -40.60 15.49 -42.53
C ALA A 3 -39.13 15.02 -42.30
N GLY A 4 -38.23 15.30 -43.25
CA GLY A 4 -36.82 14.97 -43.16
C GLY A 4 -36.06 15.67 -42.01
N VAL A 5 -36.39 16.91 -41.66
CA VAL A 5 -35.77 17.65 -40.56
C VAL A 5 -36.20 17.07 -39.21
N ARG A 6 -37.47 16.65 -39.09
CA ARG A 6 -37.96 16.01 -37.86
C ARG A 6 -37.29 14.65 -37.62
N THR A 7 -37.11 13.85 -38.67
CA THR A 7 -36.45 12.55 -38.60
C THR A 7 -34.97 12.69 -38.25
N ALA A 8 -34.26 13.66 -38.85
CA ALA A 8 -32.86 13.93 -38.53
C ALA A 8 -32.68 14.38 -37.06
N LEU A 9 -33.59 15.22 -36.56
CA LEU A 9 -33.53 15.70 -35.16
C LEU A 9 -33.77 14.58 -34.14
N THR A 10 -34.73 13.67 -34.46
CA THR A 10 -34.98 12.51 -33.56
C THR A 10 -33.82 11.52 -33.51
N ILE A 11 -33.15 11.29 -34.65
CA ILE A 11 -31.96 10.42 -34.70
C ILE A 11 -30.80 11.03 -33.91
N LEU A 12 -30.55 12.34 -34.07
CA LEU A 12 -29.53 13.06 -33.32
C LEU A 12 -29.81 13.02 -31.81
N LEU A 13 -31.04 13.23 -31.40
CA LEU A 13 -31.44 13.19 -29.99
C LEU A 13 -31.23 11.79 -29.40
N ALA A 14 -31.63 10.74 -30.12
CA ALA A 14 -31.44 9.36 -29.71
C ALA A 14 -29.94 8.99 -29.60
N ALA A 15 -29.10 9.48 -30.50
CA ALA A 15 -27.66 9.26 -30.47
C ALA A 15 -27.00 9.94 -29.26
N VAL A 16 -27.40 11.17 -28.93
CA VAL A 16 -26.88 11.91 -27.76
C VAL A 16 -27.29 11.22 -26.43
N ILE A 17 -28.55 10.80 -26.33
CA ILE A 17 -29.06 10.09 -25.14
C ILE A 17 -28.35 8.73 -25.00
N GLY A 18 -28.18 8.00 -26.11
CA GLY A 18 -27.48 6.71 -26.10
C GLY A 18 -26.01 6.82 -25.71
N ALA A 19 -25.31 7.81 -26.26
CA ALA A 19 -23.91 8.05 -25.91
C ALA A 19 -23.75 8.52 -24.46
N GLY A 20 -24.59 9.47 -24.00
CA GLY A 20 -24.57 9.96 -22.64
C GLY A 20 -24.92 8.88 -21.62
N GLY A 21 -25.93 8.07 -21.88
CA GLY A 21 -26.32 6.95 -21.03
C GLY A 21 -25.28 5.85 -21.00
N GLY A 22 -24.62 5.56 -22.12
CA GLY A 22 -23.53 4.59 -22.20
C GLY A 22 -22.30 5.03 -21.39
N ILE A 23 -21.88 6.28 -21.54
CA ILE A 23 -20.75 6.82 -20.77
C ILE A 23 -21.08 6.84 -19.27
N PHE A 24 -22.26 7.28 -18.89
CA PHE A 24 -22.70 7.29 -17.49
C PHE A 24 -22.73 5.88 -16.89
N ALA A 25 -23.24 4.89 -17.62
CA ALA A 25 -23.25 3.49 -17.16
C ALA A 25 -21.83 2.93 -16.98
N VAL A 26 -20.92 3.22 -17.92
CA VAL A 26 -19.51 2.78 -17.80
C VAL A 26 -18.83 3.42 -16.60
N LEU A 27 -18.98 4.73 -16.40
CA LEU A 27 -18.39 5.43 -15.25
C LEU A 27 -18.97 4.93 -13.93
N TRP A 28 -20.28 4.66 -13.88
CA TRP A 28 -20.94 4.13 -12.68
C TRP A 28 -20.52 2.70 -12.36
N LEU A 29 -20.34 1.85 -13.37
CA LEU A 29 -19.83 0.48 -13.20
C LEU A 29 -18.37 0.45 -12.78
N GLN A 30 -17.55 1.39 -13.26
CA GLN A 30 -16.15 1.51 -12.84
C GLN A 30 -16.02 1.96 -11.37
N ASP A 31 -16.84 2.92 -10.94
CA ASP A 31 -16.87 3.39 -9.55
C ASP A 31 -17.33 2.29 -8.58
N SER A 32 -18.30 1.47 -9.00
CA SER A 32 -18.86 0.37 -8.19
C SER A 32 -17.90 -0.83 -8.04
N SER A 33 -16.86 -0.95 -8.87
CA SER A 33 -15.86 -2.02 -8.78
C SER A 33 -14.66 -1.68 -7.89
N SER A 34 -14.58 -0.45 -7.42
CA SER A 34 -13.54 0.01 -6.47
C SER A 34 -14.09 -0.01 -5.05
N GLY A 35 -14.45 -1.19 -4.54
CA GLY A 35 -14.64 -1.38 -3.10
C GLY A 35 -13.37 -1.01 -2.32
N PRO A 36 -13.45 -0.66 -1.03
CA PRO A 36 -12.26 -0.43 -0.23
C PRO A 36 -11.36 -1.67 -0.33
N VAL A 37 -10.13 -1.45 -0.78
CA VAL A 37 -9.12 -2.51 -0.80
C VAL A 37 -8.78 -2.80 0.66
N GLU A 38 -9.21 -3.95 1.15
CA GLU A 38 -8.89 -4.37 2.50
C GLU A 38 -7.38 -4.61 2.60
N ARG A 39 -6.76 -4.01 3.60
CA ARG A 39 -5.34 -4.19 3.89
C ARG A 39 -5.07 -5.65 4.27
N PRO A 40 -4.10 -6.35 3.65
CA PRO A 40 -3.72 -7.68 4.10
C PRO A 40 -3.27 -7.65 5.56
N GLY A 41 -3.92 -8.44 6.44
CA GLY A 41 -3.50 -8.64 7.81
C GLY A 41 -2.32 -9.60 7.88
N PHE A 42 -1.43 -9.40 8.87
CA PHE A 42 -0.36 -10.34 9.17
C PHE A 42 0.11 -10.22 10.61
N THR A 43 0.75 -11.27 11.11
CA THR A 43 1.44 -11.31 12.41
C THR A 43 2.84 -11.87 12.19
N LEU A 44 3.87 -11.16 12.60
CA LEU A 44 5.27 -11.57 12.55
C LEU A 44 5.98 -11.22 13.85
N GLU A 45 7.12 -11.84 14.08
CA GLU A 45 8.04 -11.47 15.16
C GLU A 45 8.55 -10.04 14.96
N THR A 46 8.79 -9.32 16.07
CA THR A 46 9.33 -7.96 16.04
C THR A 46 10.69 -7.88 16.73
N LEU A 47 11.46 -6.88 16.36
CA LEU A 47 12.76 -6.62 16.96
C LEU A 47 12.66 -6.20 18.43
N ASP A 48 11.54 -5.64 18.84
CA ASP A 48 11.24 -5.22 20.21
C ASP A 48 10.85 -6.39 21.13
N GLY A 49 10.65 -7.58 20.55
CA GLY A 49 10.35 -8.84 21.23
C GLY A 49 8.91 -9.32 21.08
N GLY A 50 8.78 -10.55 20.60
CA GLY A 50 7.53 -11.27 20.42
C GLY A 50 6.74 -10.91 19.17
N PRO A 51 5.72 -11.74 18.85
CA PRO A 51 4.88 -11.54 17.69
C PRO A 51 3.93 -10.36 17.91
N ARG A 52 3.74 -9.55 16.86
CA ARG A 52 2.75 -8.45 16.82
C ARG A 52 1.93 -8.52 15.53
N SER A 53 0.67 -8.09 15.61
CA SER A 53 -0.19 -7.93 14.44
C SER A 53 -0.10 -6.53 13.89
N ILE A 54 -0.13 -6.39 12.55
CA ILE A 54 -0.25 -5.07 11.91
C ILE A 54 -1.57 -4.36 12.30
N ASP A 55 -2.57 -5.10 12.77
CA ASP A 55 -3.86 -4.54 13.19
C ASP A 55 -3.78 -3.68 14.45
N GLU A 56 -2.67 -3.76 15.20
CA GLU A 56 -2.42 -2.88 16.35
C GLU A 56 -2.36 -1.39 15.96
N TRP A 57 -2.11 -1.09 14.69
CA TRP A 57 -2.06 0.28 14.15
C TRP A 57 -3.28 0.63 13.29
N ASP A 58 -4.41 -0.06 13.48
CA ASP A 58 -5.66 0.28 12.79
C ASP A 58 -6.10 1.71 13.12
N GLY A 59 -6.61 2.40 12.12
CA GLY A 59 -6.99 3.81 12.21
C GLY A 59 -5.86 4.81 11.98
N GLN A 60 -4.61 4.35 11.83
CA GLN A 60 -3.47 5.18 11.46
C GLN A 60 -3.16 5.03 9.96
N VAL A 61 -2.46 6.03 9.41
CA VAL A 61 -1.85 5.91 8.07
C VAL A 61 -0.56 5.11 8.21
N ILE A 62 -0.51 3.92 7.65
CA ILE A 62 0.65 3.03 7.75
C ILE A 62 1.55 3.19 6.53
N VAL A 63 2.82 3.48 6.77
CA VAL A 63 3.90 3.42 5.77
C VAL A 63 4.68 2.13 6.02
N LEU A 64 4.46 1.13 5.19
CA LEU A 64 5.10 -0.18 5.31
C LEU A 64 6.36 -0.21 4.44
N ASN A 65 7.52 -0.38 5.08
CA ASN A 65 8.83 -0.45 4.43
C ASN A 65 9.37 -1.90 4.45
N PHE A 66 9.53 -2.49 3.27
CA PHE A 66 10.24 -3.77 3.13
C PHE A 66 11.73 -3.51 2.96
N TRP A 67 12.57 -4.17 3.75
CA TRP A 67 14.00 -3.90 3.78
C TRP A 67 14.85 -5.14 4.12
N ALA A 68 16.15 -5.03 3.90
CA ALA A 68 17.13 -6.03 4.33
C ALA A 68 18.51 -5.39 4.57
N THR A 69 19.36 -6.05 5.35
CA THR A 69 20.71 -5.56 5.64
C THR A 69 21.63 -5.54 4.42
N TRP A 70 21.39 -6.42 3.46
CA TRP A 70 22.11 -6.51 2.19
C TRP A 70 21.61 -5.54 1.12
N CYS A 71 20.46 -4.88 1.33
CA CYS A 71 19.89 -3.89 0.40
C CYS A 71 20.51 -2.50 0.66
N SER A 72 21.45 -2.09 -0.16
CA SER A 72 22.16 -0.81 0.03
C SER A 72 21.22 0.41 0.01
N PRO A 73 20.29 0.58 -0.96
CA PRO A 73 19.33 1.67 -0.92
C PRO A 73 18.47 1.68 0.33
N CYS A 74 18.00 0.52 0.79
CA CYS A 74 17.17 0.42 1.99
C CYS A 74 17.90 0.96 3.23
N ARG A 75 19.20 0.64 3.35
CA ARG A 75 20.04 1.11 4.46
C ARG A 75 20.17 2.64 4.50
N GLU A 76 20.19 3.28 3.35
CA GLU A 76 20.26 4.73 3.23
C GLU A 76 18.93 5.41 3.57
N GLU A 77 17.81 4.72 3.35
CA GLU A 77 16.46 5.25 3.61
C GLU A 77 16.05 5.14 5.08
N ILE A 78 16.55 4.16 5.84
CA ILE A 78 16.16 3.93 7.25
C ILE A 78 16.32 5.19 8.12
N PRO A 79 17.44 5.95 8.09
CA PRO A 79 17.55 7.17 8.88
C PRO A 79 16.58 8.27 8.46
N LEU A 80 16.17 8.31 7.18
CA LEU A 80 15.15 9.24 6.70
C LEU A 80 13.77 8.85 7.24
N PHE A 81 13.42 7.58 7.16
CA PHE A 81 12.13 7.07 7.66
C PHE A 81 12.02 7.22 9.19
N SER A 82 13.12 7.03 9.93
CA SER A 82 13.17 7.32 11.38
C SER A 82 12.84 8.79 11.68
N ARG A 83 13.44 9.73 10.94
CA ARG A 83 13.10 11.15 11.10
C ARG A 83 11.65 11.47 10.75
N LEU A 84 11.12 10.88 9.68
CA LEU A 84 9.74 11.07 9.27
C LEU A 84 8.78 10.44 10.28
N HIS A 85 9.08 9.26 10.79
CA HIS A 85 8.32 8.63 11.86
C HIS A 85 8.20 9.56 13.06
N ASN A 86 9.33 10.03 13.58
CA ASN A 86 9.36 10.93 14.74
C ASN A 86 8.61 12.25 14.51
N ALA A 87 8.58 12.73 13.26
CA ALA A 87 7.87 13.98 12.91
C ALA A 87 6.35 13.80 12.81
N TYR A 88 5.85 12.60 12.47
CA TYR A 88 4.46 12.40 12.10
C TYR A 88 3.69 11.36 12.94
N VAL A 89 4.36 10.62 13.82
CA VAL A 89 3.70 9.58 14.64
C VAL A 89 2.57 10.14 15.49
N ASP A 90 2.75 11.31 16.10
CA ASP A 90 1.73 12.01 16.88
C ASP A 90 0.57 12.56 16.02
N GLN A 91 0.74 12.58 14.70
CA GLN A 91 -0.25 13.01 13.73
C GLN A 91 -0.99 11.82 13.09
N GLY A 92 -0.77 10.60 13.61
CA GLY A 92 -1.43 9.39 13.14
C GLY A 92 -0.78 8.75 11.92
N VAL A 93 0.50 9.04 11.63
CA VAL A 93 1.27 8.34 10.59
C VAL A 93 2.28 7.42 11.24
N GLN A 94 2.13 6.13 11.01
CA GLN A 94 2.98 5.08 11.55
C GLN A 94 3.88 4.49 10.47
N PHE A 95 5.19 4.53 10.69
CA PHE A 95 6.15 3.77 9.89
C PHE A 95 6.36 2.38 10.51
N LEU A 96 6.38 1.35 9.68
CA LEU A 96 6.62 -0.03 10.07
C LEU A 96 7.60 -0.67 9.09
N GLY A 97 8.63 -1.32 9.59
CA GLY A 97 9.56 -2.11 8.80
C GLY A 97 9.09 -3.56 8.69
N VAL A 98 9.41 -4.22 7.58
CA VAL A 98 9.35 -5.68 7.41
C VAL A 98 10.69 -6.12 6.83
N ALA A 99 11.53 -6.70 7.68
CA ALA A 99 12.86 -7.15 7.29
C ALA A 99 12.80 -8.55 6.67
N ILE A 100 13.27 -8.68 5.45
CA ILE A 100 13.44 -9.96 4.74
C ILE A 100 14.90 -10.40 4.93
N ASP A 101 15.23 -10.82 6.15
CA ASP A 101 16.59 -11.14 6.51
C ASP A 101 16.67 -12.03 7.77
N ASP A 102 17.87 -12.49 8.07
CA ASP A 102 18.17 -13.26 9.27
C ASP A 102 18.19 -12.35 10.51
N PRO A 103 17.60 -12.78 11.65
CA PRO A 103 17.57 -11.98 12.88
C PRO A 103 18.95 -11.55 13.42
N GLU A 104 20.00 -12.37 13.23
CA GLU A 104 21.35 -12.05 13.70
C GLU A 104 21.96 -10.94 12.83
N ALA A 105 21.78 -11.03 11.49
CA ALA A 105 22.22 -9.99 10.57
C ALA A 105 21.54 -8.65 10.88
N ILE A 106 20.23 -8.67 11.14
CA ILE A 106 19.45 -7.49 11.50
C ILE A 106 19.96 -6.84 12.78
N ARG A 107 20.19 -7.63 13.85
CA ARG A 107 20.72 -7.10 15.12
C ARG A 107 22.09 -6.46 14.93
N GLY A 108 22.99 -7.15 14.23
CA GLY A 108 24.32 -6.61 13.95
C GLY A 108 24.30 -5.32 13.12
N PHE A 109 23.34 -5.16 12.24
CA PHE A 109 23.13 -3.91 11.48
C PHE A 109 22.62 -2.78 12.38
N LEU A 110 21.66 -3.07 13.27
CA LEU A 110 21.04 -2.08 14.15
C LEU A 110 21.98 -1.63 15.30
N ASP A 111 23.05 -2.37 15.59
CA ASP A 111 24.13 -1.89 16.47
C ASP A 111 24.83 -0.64 15.91
N ALA A 112 24.80 -0.44 14.59
CA ALA A 112 25.44 0.66 13.90
C ALA A 112 24.47 1.70 13.34
N VAL A 113 23.18 1.37 13.20
CA VAL A 113 22.16 2.23 12.56
C VAL A 113 20.92 2.31 13.44
N THR A 114 20.54 3.52 13.81
CA THR A 114 19.31 3.74 14.59
C THR A 114 18.08 3.63 13.70
N MET A 115 17.12 2.79 14.13
CA MET A 115 15.79 2.68 13.57
C MET A 115 14.78 3.03 14.67
N ASP A 116 14.10 4.17 14.55
CA ASP A 116 13.18 4.69 15.56
C ASP A 116 11.72 4.25 15.35
N TYR A 117 11.47 3.31 14.45
CA TYR A 117 10.15 2.77 14.19
C TYR A 117 10.14 1.24 14.30
N PRO A 118 9.00 0.63 14.71
CA PRO A 118 8.91 -0.82 14.86
C PRO A 118 9.22 -1.56 13.56
N SER A 119 9.94 -2.67 13.66
CA SER A 119 10.20 -3.54 12.52
C SER A 119 9.89 -4.99 12.84
N PHE A 120 9.10 -5.59 11.99
CA PHE A 120 8.90 -7.03 11.89
C PHE A 120 10.09 -7.67 11.19
N TYR A 121 10.28 -8.96 11.42
CA TYR A 121 11.29 -9.72 10.72
C TYR A 121 10.86 -11.17 10.47
N GLY A 122 11.54 -11.80 9.54
CA GLY A 122 11.39 -13.21 9.19
C GLY A 122 11.73 -13.44 7.73
N MET A 123 12.30 -14.60 7.39
CA MET A 123 12.65 -14.88 6.00
C MET A 123 11.38 -15.23 5.20
N GLU A 124 10.77 -16.37 5.49
CA GLU A 124 9.61 -16.85 4.74
C GLU A 124 8.37 -15.99 4.99
N GLY A 125 8.02 -15.72 6.25
CA GLY A 125 6.85 -14.93 6.60
C GLY A 125 6.90 -13.50 6.07
N ALA A 126 8.08 -12.87 6.05
CA ALA A 126 8.23 -11.52 5.47
C ALA A 126 8.10 -11.52 3.94
N ILE A 127 8.54 -12.58 3.26
CA ILE A 127 8.33 -12.77 1.81
C ILE A 127 6.84 -12.96 1.51
N ASP A 128 6.12 -13.75 2.30
CA ASP A 128 4.68 -13.95 2.14
C ASP A 128 3.91 -12.65 2.32
N VAL A 129 4.29 -11.84 3.33
CA VAL A 129 3.73 -10.50 3.52
C VAL A 129 4.05 -9.61 2.33
N ALA A 130 5.29 -9.57 1.85
CA ALA A 130 5.66 -8.80 0.66
C ALA A 130 4.81 -9.19 -0.56
N ALA A 131 4.58 -10.50 -0.76
CA ALA A 131 3.74 -11.01 -1.84
C ALA A 131 2.28 -10.53 -1.69
N ALA A 132 1.70 -10.57 -0.49
CA ALA A 132 0.35 -10.10 -0.21
C ALA A 132 0.19 -8.60 -0.48
N TYR A 133 1.25 -7.81 -0.30
CA TYR A 133 1.30 -6.37 -0.60
C TYR A 133 1.73 -6.04 -2.03
N GLY A 134 1.71 -7.03 -2.94
CA GLY A 134 1.96 -6.83 -4.37
C GLY A 134 3.43 -6.94 -4.80
N ASN A 135 4.32 -7.40 -3.92
CA ASN A 135 5.72 -7.70 -4.24
C ASN A 135 6.03 -9.22 -4.15
N PRO A 136 5.50 -10.05 -5.07
CA PRO A 136 5.60 -11.51 -4.99
C PRO A 136 7.02 -12.06 -5.18
N ARG A 137 7.99 -11.22 -5.54
CA ARG A 137 9.39 -11.61 -5.69
C ARG A 137 10.27 -11.15 -4.52
N GLY A 138 9.72 -10.41 -3.56
CA GLY A 138 10.50 -9.84 -2.46
C GLY A 138 11.67 -8.96 -2.93
N THR A 139 11.50 -8.30 -4.09
CA THR A 139 12.51 -7.36 -4.59
C THR A 139 12.51 -6.08 -3.78
N LEU A 140 13.70 -5.66 -3.37
CA LEU A 140 13.95 -4.49 -2.53
C LEU A 140 14.72 -3.44 -3.30
#